data_618dcd3f4bdd7dd5aae7618cafdaaf7e
#
_entry.id   618dcd3f4bdd7dd5aae7618cafdaaf7e
#
_cell.length_a   1.000
_cell.length_b   1.000
_cell.length_c   1.000
_cell.angle_alpha   90.00
_cell.angle_beta   90.00
_cell.angle_gamma   90.00
#
_symmetry.space_group_name_H-M   'P 1'
#
loop_
_entity.id
_entity.type
_entity.pdbx_description
1 polymer ?
#
loop_
_entity_poly.entity_id
_entity_poly.type
_entity_poly.pdbx_seq_one_letter_code
_entity_poly.pdbx_strand_id
1 'polypeptide(L)'
;MIRNLCSLLLLISLLSVQKAQAQDDPQYRLEIGAGIGTMAYEGDFNGSIFKNMQPMAAVVGRYNIDPYKDLRLNIGFGKIKGSSDNVDSYFPDYAEQSYAFNNTLVDASFVFEYNFWPYGTGRDYRGAKPLVPFIFGGLGATYATGSEKNVFTANIPLGIGAKYKVSERLNIGLDWTIHFSLSDELDGVKDPYRVSSSGAFKNTDSYSTLQVSLTYSFSAKCRTCNKED
;
A
#
# COMPACT_ATOMS: atom_id res chain seq x y z
N MET A 1 -13.82 31.30 2.00
CA MET A 1 -13.40 30.43 0.88
C MET A 1 -12.04 30.85 0.27
N ILE A 2 -11.87 32.08 -0.17
CA ILE A 2 -10.62 32.58 -0.81
C ILE A 2 -9.38 32.45 0.11
N ARG A 3 -9.51 32.72 1.39
CA ARG A 3 -8.41 32.64 2.38
C ARG A 3 -7.85 31.19 2.52
N ASN A 4 -8.72 30.19 2.46
CA ASN A 4 -8.30 28.79 2.54
C ASN A 4 -7.67 28.31 1.22
N LEU A 5 -8.10 28.85 0.09
CA LEU A 5 -7.52 28.58 -1.23
C LEU A 5 -6.11 29.17 -1.34
N CYS A 6 -5.88 30.39 -0.84
CA CYS A 6 -4.55 30.99 -0.79
C CYS A 6 -3.60 30.21 0.13
N SER A 7 -4.07 29.70 1.27
CA SER A 7 -3.26 28.85 2.16
C SER A 7 -2.87 27.54 1.51
N LEU A 8 -3.77 26.92 0.75
CA LEU A 8 -3.50 25.69 0.01
C LEU A 8 -2.50 25.90 -1.12
N LEU A 9 -2.62 27.00 -1.87
CA LEU A 9 -1.67 27.38 -2.92
C LEU A 9 -0.28 27.70 -2.35
N LEU A 10 -0.19 28.34 -1.18
CA LEU A 10 1.07 28.60 -0.48
C LEU A 10 1.73 27.30 -0.01
N LEU A 11 0.96 26.34 0.48
CA LEU A 11 1.44 25.01 0.87
C LEU A 11 1.98 24.22 -0.35
N ILE A 12 1.29 24.28 -1.47
CA ILE A 12 1.71 23.64 -2.73
C ILE A 12 2.99 24.30 -3.27
N SER A 13 3.13 25.63 -3.17
CA SER A 13 4.34 26.34 -3.62
C SER A 13 5.57 26.04 -2.73
N LEU A 14 5.38 25.79 -1.43
CA LEU A 14 6.44 25.37 -0.52
C LEU A 14 6.93 23.94 -0.79
N LEU A 15 6.06 23.07 -1.31
CA LEU A 15 6.42 21.72 -1.73
C LEU A 15 7.23 21.70 -3.05
N SER A 16 7.17 22.75 -3.86
CA SER A 16 7.87 22.83 -5.15
C SER A 16 9.28 23.42 -5.07
N VAL A 17 9.76 23.87 -3.90
CA VAL A 17 11.16 24.27 -3.69
C VAL A 17 12.04 23.03 -3.48
N GLN A 18 12.00 22.10 -4.43
CA GLN A 18 13.02 21.07 -4.54
C GLN A 18 14.23 21.73 -5.20
N LYS A 19 15.33 21.85 -4.46
CA LYS A 19 16.64 22.13 -5.04
C LYS A 19 16.83 21.15 -6.18
N ALA A 20 17.12 21.63 -7.39
CA ALA A 20 17.61 20.81 -8.49
C ALA A 20 18.96 20.21 -8.06
N GLN A 21 18.92 19.19 -7.22
CA GLN A 21 20.06 18.32 -7.00
C GLN A 21 20.22 17.56 -8.31
N ALA A 22 21.42 17.53 -8.83
CA ALA A 22 21.78 16.69 -9.96
C ALA A 22 21.18 15.30 -9.66
N GLN A 23 20.22 14.89 -10.47
CA GLN A 23 19.39 13.72 -10.23
C GLN A 23 20.29 12.51 -10.31
N ASP A 24 20.59 11.92 -9.17
CA ASP A 24 21.40 10.71 -9.11
C ASP A 24 20.63 9.57 -9.76
N ASP A 25 21.20 8.99 -10.80
CA ASP A 25 20.58 7.88 -11.50
C ASP A 25 20.57 6.61 -10.66
N PRO A 26 19.48 5.85 -10.65
CA PRO A 26 19.41 4.57 -9.96
C PRO A 26 20.32 3.53 -10.65
N GLN A 27 20.88 2.62 -9.88
CA GLN A 27 21.71 1.53 -10.41
C GLN A 27 20.94 0.65 -11.41
N TYR A 28 19.68 0.35 -11.10
CA TYR A 28 18.75 -0.44 -11.90
C TYR A 28 17.41 0.27 -11.93
N ARG A 29 16.79 0.35 -13.09
CA ARG A 29 15.51 1.08 -13.24
C ARG A 29 14.28 0.24 -12.94
N LEU A 30 14.32 -1.06 -13.24
CA LEU A 30 13.17 -1.93 -13.13
C LEU A 30 13.44 -3.06 -12.13
N GLU A 31 12.46 -3.35 -11.31
CA GLU A 31 12.42 -4.51 -10.44
C GLU A 31 11.09 -5.23 -10.62
N ILE A 32 11.14 -6.54 -10.72
CA ILE A 32 9.94 -7.41 -10.77
C ILE A 32 10.15 -8.55 -9.80
N GLY A 33 9.10 -8.93 -9.11
CA GLY A 33 9.15 -10.02 -8.17
C GLY A 33 7.79 -10.45 -7.65
N ALA A 34 7.84 -11.27 -6.63
CA ALA A 34 6.67 -11.77 -5.93
C ALA A 34 6.79 -11.55 -4.43
N GLY A 35 5.66 -11.49 -3.76
CA GLY A 35 5.55 -11.36 -2.32
C GLY A 35 4.59 -12.39 -1.73
N ILE A 36 4.81 -12.70 -0.48
CA ILE A 36 3.89 -13.45 0.37
C ILE A 36 3.70 -12.71 1.68
N GLY A 37 2.57 -12.90 2.30
CA GLY A 37 2.28 -12.16 3.53
C GLY A 37 0.95 -12.52 4.13
N THR A 38 0.43 -11.59 4.91
CA THR A 38 -0.87 -11.71 5.55
C THR A 38 -1.72 -10.48 5.25
N MET A 39 -3.03 -10.70 5.20
CA MET A 39 -4.05 -9.70 5.02
C MET A 39 -5.04 -9.79 6.18
N ALA A 40 -5.41 -8.67 6.76
CA ALA A 40 -6.38 -8.59 7.85
C ALA A 40 -7.42 -7.51 7.52
N TYR A 41 -8.70 -7.85 7.71
CA TYR A 41 -9.80 -6.90 7.62
C TYR A 41 -9.82 -5.99 8.87
N GLU A 42 -10.18 -4.75 8.68
CA GLU A 42 -10.35 -3.76 9.74
C GLU A 42 -11.62 -2.95 9.44
N GLY A 43 -12.63 -3.13 10.28
CA GLY A 43 -13.95 -2.54 10.12
C GLY A 43 -14.92 -3.06 11.16
N ASP A 44 -16.21 -3.05 10.88
CA ASP A 44 -17.30 -3.31 11.82
C ASP A 44 -17.21 -4.67 12.52
N PHE A 45 -16.70 -5.72 11.85
CA PHE A 45 -16.59 -7.08 12.37
C PHE A 45 -15.18 -7.51 12.78
N ASN A 46 -14.23 -6.59 12.83
CA ASN A 46 -12.88 -6.84 13.36
C ASN A 46 -12.21 -5.54 13.81
N GLY A 47 -12.11 -5.34 15.13
CA GLY A 47 -11.54 -4.14 15.74
C GLY A 47 -10.00 -4.15 15.89
N SER A 48 -9.26 -5.08 15.26
CA SER A 48 -7.81 -5.17 15.41
C SER A 48 -7.12 -5.59 14.14
N ILE A 49 -6.13 -4.79 13.73
CA ILE A 49 -5.28 -5.01 12.54
C ILE A 49 -4.47 -6.31 12.55
N PHE A 50 -4.30 -6.94 13.70
CA PHE A 50 -3.55 -8.18 13.85
C PHE A 50 -4.43 -9.40 14.13
N LYS A 51 -5.76 -9.24 14.17
CA LYS A 51 -6.71 -10.32 14.40
C LYS A 51 -7.22 -10.87 13.07
N ASN A 52 -7.46 -12.17 13.00
CA ASN A 52 -7.98 -12.85 11.80
C ASN A 52 -7.10 -12.71 10.53
N MET A 53 -5.78 -12.60 10.69
CA MET A 53 -4.84 -12.55 9.58
C MET A 53 -4.99 -13.76 8.66
N GLN A 54 -5.14 -13.52 7.36
CA GLN A 54 -5.24 -14.55 6.32
C GLN A 54 -4.04 -14.48 5.39
N PRO A 55 -3.58 -15.62 4.86
CA PRO A 55 -2.45 -15.64 3.93
C PRO A 55 -2.78 -14.89 2.64
N MET A 56 -1.76 -14.21 2.10
CA MET A 56 -1.82 -13.53 0.81
C MET A 56 -0.56 -13.80 -0.03
N ALA A 57 -0.71 -13.66 -1.34
CA ALA A 57 0.38 -13.62 -2.30
C ALA A 57 0.27 -12.36 -3.15
N ALA A 58 1.40 -11.87 -3.65
CA ALA A 58 1.41 -10.67 -4.49
C ALA A 58 2.46 -10.75 -5.60
N VAL A 59 2.23 -9.97 -6.66
CA VAL A 59 3.22 -9.65 -7.69
C VAL A 59 3.60 -8.17 -7.53
N VAL A 60 4.89 -7.90 -7.58
CA VAL A 60 5.46 -6.57 -7.35
C VAL A 60 6.25 -6.14 -8.58
N GLY A 61 5.91 -4.99 -9.13
CA GLY A 61 6.71 -4.29 -10.13
C GLY A 61 7.14 -2.94 -9.59
N ARG A 62 8.42 -2.58 -9.68
CA ARG A 62 8.93 -1.29 -9.21
C ARG A 62 9.74 -0.62 -10.32
N TYR A 63 9.52 0.67 -10.50
CA TYR A 63 10.29 1.54 -11.35
C TYR A 63 11.04 2.55 -10.48
N ASN A 64 12.36 2.40 -10.41
CA ASN A 64 13.23 3.29 -9.65
C ASN A 64 13.49 4.54 -10.50
N ILE A 65 12.95 5.69 -10.07
CA ILE A 65 13.12 6.99 -10.74
C ILE A 65 14.52 7.52 -10.42
N ASP A 66 14.85 7.53 -9.13
CA ASP A 66 16.15 7.89 -8.58
C ASP A 66 16.43 7.05 -7.30
N PRO A 67 17.59 7.14 -6.64
CA PRO A 67 17.86 6.37 -5.42
C PRO A 67 16.91 6.65 -4.24
N TYR A 68 16.15 7.74 -4.29
CA TYR A 68 15.24 8.17 -3.23
C TYR A 68 13.76 7.95 -3.57
N LYS A 69 13.41 7.76 -4.86
CA LYS A 69 12.01 7.78 -5.33
C LYS A 69 11.74 6.63 -6.28
N ASP A 70 10.67 5.92 -6.02
CA ASP A 70 10.23 4.79 -6.83
C ASP A 70 8.72 4.86 -7.08
N LEU A 71 8.30 4.27 -8.19
CA LEU A 71 6.91 3.93 -8.45
C LEU A 71 6.75 2.42 -8.33
N ARG A 72 5.76 1.97 -7.55
CA ARG A 72 5.47 0.54 -7.38
C ARG A 72 4.05 0.21 -7.78
N LEU A 73 3.91 -0.84 -8.58
CA LEU A 73 2.67 -1.56 -8.81
C LEU A 73 2.68 -2.83 -7.97
N ASN A 74 1.66 -3.04 -7.16
CA ASN A 74 1.47 -4.25 -6.37
C ASN A 74 0.11 -4.86 -6.71
N ILE A 75 0.08 -6.13 -7.06
CA ILE A 75 -1.16 -6.88 -7.30
C ILE A 75 -1.20 -8.01 -6.27
N GLY A 76 -2.08 -7.85 -5.29
CA GLY A 76 -2.26 -8.77 -4.18
C GLY A 76 -3.49 -9.65 -4.35
N PHE A 77 -3.38 -10.91 -3.89
CA PHE A 77 -4.46 -11.87 -3.81
C PHE A 77 -4.47 -12.51 -2.44
N GLY A 78 -5.60 -12.45 -1.74
CA GLY A 78 -5.72 -12.98 -0.39
C GLY A 78 -7.17 -13.17 0.03
N LYS A 79 -7.35 -13.37 1.34
CA LYS A 79 -8.67 -13.48 1.95
C LYS A 79 -8.78 -12.53 3.12
N ILE A 80 -10.00 -12.07 3.38
CA ILE A 80 -10.36 -11.31 4.57
C ILE A 80 -11.46 -12.04 5.33
N LYS A 81 -11.39 -11.99 6.66
CA LYS A 81 -12.37 -12.61 7.55
C LYS A 81 -12.75 -11.65 8.67
N GLY A 82 -14.01 -11.71 9.06
CA GLY A 82 -14.53 -11.04 10.24
C GLY A 82 -15.69 -11.82 10.86
N SER A 83 -16.02 -11.52 12.10
CA SER A 83 -17.17 -12.07 12.81
C SER A 83 -17.68 -11.09 13.84
N SER A 84 -18.99 -11.00 14.00
CA SER A 84 -19.64 -10.23 15.06
C SER A 84 -19.23 -10.69 16.47
N ASP A 85 -18.82 -11.95 16.63
CA ASP A 85 -18.35 -12.50 17.92
C ASP A 85 -16.98 -11.95 18.35
N ASN A 86 -16.27 -11.27 17.43
CA ASN A 86 -14.94 -10.70 17.67
C ASN A 86 -14.97 -9.23 18.12
N VAL A 87 -16.15 -8.64 18.24
CA VAL A 87 -16.36 -7.21 18.53
C VAL A 87 -17.35 -7.05 19.65
N ASP A 88 -17.06 -6.21 20.64
CA ASP A 88 -17.95 -5.90 21.77
C ASP A 88 -19.03 -4.86 21.40
N SER A 89 -19.55 -4.92 20.17
CA SER A 89 -20.51 -3.98 19.64
C SER A 89 -21.86 -4.65 19.38
N TYR A 90 -22.95 -3.91 19.67
CA TYR A 90 -24.30 -4.36 19.38
C TYR A 90 -24.67 -3.98 17.94
N PHE A 91 -25.02 -4.99 17.15
CA PHE A 91 -25.51 -4.83 15.78
C PHE A 91 -27.02 -5.14 15.76
N PRO A 92 -27.91 -4.17 15.49
CA PRO A 92 -29.35 -4.37 15.57
C PRO A 92 -29.88 -5.52 14.70
N ASP A 93 -29.29 -5.75 13.54
CA ASP A 93 -29.70 -6.80 12.61
C ASP A 93 -29.13 -8.18 12.91
N TYR A 94 -28.14 -8.25 13.80
CA TYR A 94 -27.42 -9.50 14.18
C TYR A 94 -27.53 -9.81 15.68
N ALA A 95 -28.52 -9.23 16.37
CA ALA A 95 -28.72 -9.40 17.82
C ALA A 95 -29.04 -10.86 18.23
N GLU A 96 -29.66 -11.62 17.32
CA GLU A 96 -30.09 -13.00 17.58
C GLU A 96 -29.22 -14.05 16.86
N GLN A 97 -28.42 -13.65 15.86
CA GLN A 97 -27.57 -14.55 15.10
C GLN A 97 -26.20 -13.92 14.86
N SER A 98 -25.12 -14.67 15.12
CA SER A 98 -23.77 -14.21 14.80
C SER A 98 -23.56 -14.15 13.29
N TYR A 99 -22.94 -13.07 12.83
CA TYR A 99 -22.52 -12.91 11.43
C TYR A 99 -21.02 -13.20 11.29
N ALA A 100 -20.64 -13.96 10.28
CA ALA A 100 -19.25 -14.19 9.94
C ALA A 100 -19.09 -14.24 8.42
N PHE A 101 -18.03 -13.62 7.92
CA PHE A 101 -17.70 -13.61 6.49
C PHE A 101 -16.28 -14.11 6.22
N ASN A 102 -16.07 -14.62 5.02
CA ASN A 102 -14.78 -15.05 4.49
C ASN A 102 -14.73 -14.73 2.99
N ASN A 103 -14.26 -13.53 2.68
CA ASN A 103 -14.25 -13.01 1.32
C ASN A 103 -12.86 -13.14 0.70
N THR A 104 -12.82 -13.49 -0.58
CA THR A 104 -11.59 -13.44 -1.37
C THR A 104 -11.40 -12.01 -1.89
N LEU A 105 -10.19 -11.49 -1.76
CA LEU A 105 -9.85 -10.13 -2.12
C LEU A 105 -8.70 -10.12 -3.13
N VAL A 106 -8.88 -9.34 -4.19
CA VAL A 106 -7.85 -8.98 -5.18
C VAL A 106 -7.66 -7.47 -5.12
N ASP A 107 -6.43 -7.05 -4.92
CA ASP A 107 -6.05 -5.63 -4.87
C ASP A 107 -5.04 -5.32 -5.98
N ALA A 108 -5.18 -4.17 -6.61
CA ALA A 108 -4.20 -3.62 -7.51
C ALA A 108 -3.89 -2.18 -7.08
N SER A 109 -2.68 -1.95 -6.59
CA SER A 109 -2.26 -0.67 -6.02
C SER A 109 -1.08 -0.08 -6.79
N PHE A 110 -1.17 1.20 -7.13
CA PHE A 110 -0.09 1.99 -7.71
C PHE A 110 0.33 3.06 -6.71
N VAL A 111 1.58 2.97 -6.22
CA VAL A 111 2.08 3.81 -5.15
C VAL A 111 3.39 4.49 -5.52
N PHE A 112 3.58 5.67 -4.95
CA PHE A 112 4.84 6.39 -4.93
C PHE A 112 5.56 6.05 -3.62
N GLU A 113 6.83 5.59 -3.71
CA GLU A 113 7.71 5.30 -2.58
C GLU A 113 8.75 6.39 -2.41
N TYR A 114 8.98 6.81 -1.17
CA TYR A 114 10.08 7.71 -0.81
C TYR A 114 11.04 7.01 0.14
N ASN A 115 12.27 6.85 -0.30
CA ASN A 115 13.36 6.24 0.44
C ASN A 115 14.06 7.27 1.33
N PHE A 116 14.23 6.99 2.61
CA PHE A 116 14.90 7.92 3.52
C PHE A 116 16.41 8.03 3.28
N TRP A 117 17.00 7.01 2.67
CA TRP A 117 18.40 6.98 2.26
C TRP A 117 18.53 6.56 0.80
N PRO A 118 19.64 6.93 0.12
CA PRO A 118 19.85 6.51 -1.26
C PRO A 118 19.99 4.98 -1.35
N TYR A 119 19.11 4.35 -2.11
CA TYR A 119 19.04 2.91 -2.27
C TYR A 119 20.04 2.40 -3.29
N GLY A 120 20.88 1.44 -2.92
CA GLY A 120 21.88 0.86 -3.81
C GLY A 120 22.67 -0.26 -3.16
N THR A 121 23.71 -0.77 -3.83
CA THR A 121 24.55 -1.88 -3.33
C THR A 121 25.47 -1.53 -2.16
N GLY A 122 25.54 -0.26 -1.78
CA GLY A 122 26.46 0.22 -0.75
C GLY A 122 27.92 0.39 -1.22
N ARG A 123 28.20 0.10 -2.51
CA ARG A 123 29.54 0.24 -3.10
C ARG A 123 29.73 1.58 -3.83
N ASP A 124 28.69 2.40 -3.87
CA ASP A 124 28.72 3.66 -4.57
C ASP A 124 29.32 4.77 -3.72
N TYR A 125 30.17 5.56 -4.35
CA TYR A 125 30.83 6.72 -3.76
C TYR A 125 29.86 7.80 -3.25
N ARG A 126 28.58 7.73 -3.56
CA ARG A 126 27.52 8.67 -3.16
C ARG A 126 26.75 8.25 -1.90
N GLY A 127 27.26 7.29 -1.15
CA GLY A 127 26.70 6.87 0.14
C GLY A 127 25.43 6.03 0.02
N ALA A 128 25.22 5.37 -1.12
CA ALA A 128 24.12 4.42 -1.30
C ALA A 128 24.15 3.32 -0.23
N LYS A 129 22.99 2.99 0.32
CA LYS A 129 22.83 2.00 1.38
C LYS A 129 22.07 0.78 0.86
N PRO A 130 22.49 -0.43 1.27
CA PRO A 130 21.77 -1.65 0.90
C PRO A 130 20.45 -1.81 1.64
N LEU A 131 20.36 -1.34 2.89
CA LEU A 131 19.16 -1.35 3.71
C LEU A 131 18.58 0.07 3.79
N VAL A 132 17.34 0.22 3.34
CA VAL A 132 16.67 1.52 3.27
C VAL A 132 15.23 1.40 3.74
N PRO A 133 14.83 2.13 4.77
CA PRO A 133 13.42 2.33 5.10
C PRO A 133 12.78 3.31 4.12
N PHE A 134 11.49 3.10 3.87
CA PHE A 134 10.70 3.94 2.98
C PHE A 134 9.28 4.12 3.49
N ILE A 135 8.64 5.20 3.05
CA ILE A 135 7.20 5.42 3.18
C ILE A 135 6.59 5.45 1.80
N PHE A 136 5.32 5.14 1.71
CA PHE A 136 4.63 5.16 0.43
C PHE A 136 3.15 5.47 0.57
N GLY A 137 2.58 5.95 -0.53
CA GLY A 137 1.16 6.18 -0.66
C GLY A 137 0.76 6.27 -2.13
N GLY A 138 -0.51 6.05 -2.40
CA GLY A 138 -1.00 6.04 -3.77
C GLY A 138 -2.49 5.80 -3.91
N LEU A 139 -2.85 5.18 -5.03
CA LEU A 139 -4.22 4.83 -5.39
C LEU A 139 -4.28 3.35 -5.75
N GLY A 140 -5.39 2.72 -5.42
CA GLY A 140 -5.62 1.34 -5.75
C GLY A 140 -7.09 1.04 -6.05
N ALA A 141 -7.32 -0.18 -6.47
CA ALA A 141 -8.64 -0.74 -6.70
C ALA A 141 -8.70 -2.13 -6.07
N THR A 142 -9.79 -2.38 -5.36
CA THR A 142 -10.03 -3.64 -4.65
C THR A 142 -11.27 -4.31 -5.23
N TYR A 143 -11.16 -5.60 -5.47
CA TYR A 143 -12.28 -6.47 -5.81
C TYR A 143 -12.42 -7.54 -4.73
N ALA A 144 -13.54 -7.53 -4.03
CA ALA A 144 -13.88 -8.52 -3.01
C ALA A 144 -15.00 -9.42 -3.53
N THR A 145 -14.79 -10.73 -3.43
CA THR A 145 -15.81 -11.74 -3.77
C THR A 145 -16.33 -12.36 -2.49
N GLY A 146 -17.57 -12.05 -2.16
CA GLY A 146 -18.25 -12.55 -0.96
C GLY A 146 -19.34 -13.55 -1.26
N SER A 147 -19.91 -14.14 -0.20
CA SER A 147 -21.01 -15.12 -0.30
C SER A 147 -22.29 -14.50 -0.83
N GLU A 148 -22.53 -13.21 -0.55
CA GLU A 148 -23.78 -12.51 -0.88
C GLU A 148 -23.61 -11.56 -2.05
N LYS A 149 -22.48 -10.86 -2.17
CA LYS A 149 -22.25 -9.83 -3.19
C LYS A 149 -20.77 -9.68 -3.53
N ASN A 150 -20.50 -9.41 -4.79
CA ASN A 150 -19.17 -8.98 -5.24
C ASN A 150 -19.09 -7.45 -5.16
N VAL A 151 -17.99 -6.95 -4.61
CA VAL A 151 -17.78 -5.51 -4.43
C VAL A 151 -16.52 -5.08 -5.15
N PHE A 152 -16.63 -4.03 -5.97
CA PHE A 152 -15.49 -3.35 -6.58
C PHE A 152 -15.42 -1.93 -6.04
N THR A 153 -14.27 -1.54 -5.52
CA THR A 153 -14.07 -0.22 -4.92
C THR A 153 -12.67 0.32 -5.19
N ALA A 154 -12.53 1.63 -5.17
CA ALA A 154 -11.22 2.26 -5.10
C ALA A 154 -10.72 2.26 -3.64
N ASN A 155 -9.39 2.27 -3.47
CA ASN A 155 -8.75 2.41 -2.17
C ASN A 155 -7.58 3.39 -2.21
N ILE A 156 -7.17 3.84 -1.03
CA ILE A 156 -5.97 4.66 -0.83
C ILE A 156 -5.01 3.84 0.03
N PRO A 157 -3.98 3.21 -0.57
CA PRO A 157 -2.93 2.52 0.16
C PRO A 157 -1.96 3.54 0.76
N LEU A 158 -1.69 3.41 2.06
CA LEU A 158 -0.65 4.13 2.78
C LEU A 158 0.18 3.11 3.57
N GLY A 159 1.49 3.28 3.60
CA GLY A 159 2.31 2.32 4.33
C GLY A 159 3.76 2.73 4.53
N ILE A 160 4.43 1.86 5.25
CA ILE A 160 5.84 1.96 5.56
C ILE A 160 6.52 0.64 5.26
N GLY A 161 7.79 0.68 4.97
CA GLY A 161 8.55 -0.54 4.73
C GLY A 161 10.04 -0.35 4.83
N ALA A 162 10.74 -1.45 4.64
CA ALA A 162 12.19 -1.47 4.49
C ALA A 162 12.56 -2.42 3.35
N LYS A 163 13.54 -2.03 2.55
CA LYS A 163 14.07 -2.86 1.47
C LYS A 163 15.56 -3.07 1.66
N TYR A 164 15.99 -4.28 1.35
CA TYR A 164 17.37 -4.70 1.48
C TYR A 164 17.89 -5.31 0.18
N LYS A 165 19.00 -4.80 -0.28
CA LYS A 165 19.69 -5.29 -1.46
C LYS A 165 20.63 -6.43 -1.09
N VAL A 166 20.17 -7.67 -1.33
CA VAL A 166 20.92 -8.89 -0.99
C VAL A 166 22.12 -9.06 -1.91
N SER A 167 21.95 -8.74 -3.18
CA SER A 167 22.99 -8.73 -4.19
C SER A 167 22.79 -7.58 -5.17
N GLU A 168 23.64 -7.49 -6.20
CA GLU A 168 23.48 -6.42 -7.21
C GLU A 168 22.09 -6.38 -7.85
N ARG A 169 21.43 -7.54 -7.98
CA ARG A 169 20.14 -7.67 -8.66
C ARG A 169 19.01 -8.22 -7.81
N LEU A 170 19.34 -8.81 -6.65
CA LEU A 170 18.34 -9.44 -5.80
C LEU A 170 18.02 -8.55 -4.61
N ASN A 171 16.74 -8.28 -4.39
CA ASN A 171 16.28 -7.42 -3.32
C ASN A 171 15.18 -8.12 -2.51
N ILE A 172 15.17 -7.89 -1.20
CA ILE A 172 14.10 -8.29 -0.28
C ILE A 172 13.43 -7.02 0.22
N GLY A 173 12.12 -7.00 0.23
CA GLY A 173 11.29 -5.96 0.82
C GLY A 173 10.43 -6.52 1.94
N LEU A 174 10.21 -5.71 2.97
CA LEU A 174 9.20 -5.91 4.01
C LEU A 174 8.38 -4.64 4.06
N ASP A 175 7.08 -4.73 3.88
CA ASP A 175 6.19 -3.58 3.96
C ASP A 175 4.88 -3.91 4.67
N TRP A 176 4.39 -2.91 5.37
CA TRP A 176 3.08 -2.90 5.99
C TRP A 176 2.25 -1.78 5.38
N THR A 177 1.09 -2.14 4.85
CA THR A 177 0.18 -1.24 4.15
C THR A 177 -1.18 -1.27 4.82
N ILE A 178 -1.80 -0.11 4.97
CA ILE A 178 -3.23 0.04 5.28
C ILE A 178 -3.91 0.56 4.02
N HIS A 179 -4.94 -0.13 3.58
CA HIS A 179 -5.77 0.22 2.43
C HIS A 179 -7.08 0.81 2.94
N PHE A 180 -7.27 2.10 2.79
CA PHE A 180 -8.51 2.78 3.10
C PHE A 180 -9.46 2.64 1.90
N SER A 181 -10.46 1.77 2.04
CA SER A 181 -11.48 1.58 1.00
C SER A 181 -12.42 2.78 0.95
N LEU A 182 -12.97 3.05 -0.22
CA LEU A 182 -14.07 4.02 -0.39
C LEU A 182 -15.46 3.36 -0.29
N SER A 183 -15.52 2.06 0.03
CA SER A 183 -16.75 1.29 0.22
C SER A 183 -16.86 0.79 1.65
N ASP A 184 -18.10 0.67 2.11
CA ASP A 184 -18.55 0.12 3.37
C ASP A 184 -19.16 -1.30 3.20
N GLU A 185 -18.81 -1.97 2.12
CA GLU A 185 -19.43 -3.25 1.76
C GLU A 185 -18.40 -4.37 1.52
N LEU A 186 -17.14 -4.20 1.99
CA LEU A 186 -16.10 -5.23 1.78
C LEU A 186 -16.39 -6.50 2.58
N ASP A 187 -17.08 -6.38 3.69
CA ASP A 187 -17.57 -7.46 4.53
C ASP A 187 -18.91 -8.06 4.06
N GLY A 188 -19.56 -7.43 3.07
CA GLY A 188 -20.85 -7.84 2.52
C GLY A 188 -22.07 -7.16 3.17
N VAL A 189 -21.86 -6.32 4.19
CA VAL A 189 -22.92 -5.62 4.92
C VAL A 189 -22.77 -4.12 4.72
N LYS A 190 -23.86 -3.39 4.61
CA LYS A 190 -23.87 -1.94 4.52
C LYS A 190 -24.47 -1.36 5.79
N ASP A 191 -23.69 -0.48 6.47
CA ASP A 191 -24.11 0.26 7.66
C ASP A 191 -24.83 -0.63 8.71
N PRO A 192 -24.11 -1.60 9.36
CA PRO A 192 -24.70 -2.52 10.30
C PRO A 192 -25.23 -1.83 11.57
N TYR A 193 -24.80 -0.60 11.85
CA TYR A 193 -25.29 0.21 12.97
C TYR A 193 -26.54 1.01 12.65
N ARG A 194 -26.97 1.12 11.38
CA ARG A 194 -28.06 1.98 10.90
C ARG A 194 -27.89 3.46 11.30
N VAL A 195 -26.66 3.92 11.43
CA VAL A 195 -26.31 5.29 11.77
C VAL A 195 -25.89 6.02 10.52
N SER A 196 -26.75 6.94 10.05
CA SER A 196 -26.45 7.78 8.91
C SER A 196 -25.18 8.60 9.15
N SER A 197 -24.08 8.25 8.45
CA SER A 197 -22.79 8.91 8.59
C SER A 197 -22.60 9.91 7.44
N SER A 198 -22.17 11.13 7.78
CA SER A 198 -21.81 12.16 6.82
C SER A 198 -20.29 12.37 6.82
N GLY A 199 -19.58 11.81 5.83
CA GLY A 199 -18.14 11.99 5.67
C GLY A 199 -17.52 10.98 4.72
N ALA A 200 -16.53 11.39 3.93
CA ALA A 200 -15.93 10.58 2.87
C ALA A 200 -15.15 9.34 3.38
N PHE A 201 -14.81 9.28 4.66
CA PHE A 201 -14.04 8.20 5.29
C PHE A 201 -14.66 7.75 6.63
N LYS A 202 -15.91 8.02 6.85
CA LYS A 202 -16.61 7.64 8.07
C LYS A 202 -17.43 6.40 7.80
N ASN A 203 -17.22 5.33 8.55
CA ASN A 203 -17.78 3.99 8.36
C ASN A 203 -17.36 3.31 7.04
N THR A 204 -16.17 3.57 6.51
CA THR A 204 -15.65 2.80 5.38
C THR A 204 -14.73 1.70 5.87
N ASP A 205 -14.86 0.54 5.25
CA ASP A 205 -13.98 -0.59 5.54
C ASP A 205 -12.53 -0.29 5.18
N SER A 206 -11.64 -0.88 5.92
CA SER A 206 -10.21 -0.89 5.61
C SER A 206 -9.64 -2.30 5.75
N TYR A 207 -8.47 -2.52 5.22
CA TYR A 207 -7.72 -3.75 5.45
C TYR A 207 -6.24 -3.44 5.47
N SER A 208 -5.51 -4.24 6.24
CA SER A 208 -4.07 -4.13 6.33
C SER A 208 -3.39 -5.33 5.67
N THR A 209 -2.21 -5.10 5.11
CA THR A 209 -1.35 -6.14 4.55
C THR A 209 0.05 -6.03 5.12
N LEU A 210 0.61 -7.15 5.57
CA LEU A 210 2.01 -7.28 5.92
C LEU A 210 2.65 -8.25 4.93
N GLN A 211 3.60 -7.76 4.12
CA GLN A 211 4.15 -8.47 2.98
C GLN A 211 5.68 -8.54 3.05
N VAL A 212 6.22 -9.72 2.77
CA VAL A 212 7.64 -9.91 2.41
C VAL A 212 7.70 -10.16 0.92
N SER A 213 8.55 -9.42 0.21
CA SER A 213 8.73 -9.53 -1.24
C SER A 213 10.16 -9.83 -1.61
N LEU A 214 10.33 -10.60 -2.68
CA LEU A 214 11.61 -10.87 -3.34
C LEU A 214 11.52 -10.32 -4.76
N THR A 215 12.41 -9.37 -5.11
CA THR A 215 12.42 -8.73 -6.42
C THR A 215 13.78 -8.88 -7.10
N TYR A 216 13.75 -8.96 -8.42
CA TYR A 216 14.94 -9.00 -9.26
C TYR A 216 15.02 -7.72 -10.10
N SER A 217 16.22 -7.10 -10.10
CA SER A 217 16.49 -5.83 -10.76
C SER A 217 16.98 -6.02 -12.19
N PHE A 218 16.35 -5.30 -13.12
CA PHE A 218 16.65 -5.28 -14.56
C PHE A 218 17.08 -3.88 -15.00
N SER A 219 17.53 -3.75 -16.26
CA SER A 219 17.86 -2.48 -16.90
C SER A 219 18.92 -1.72 -16.12
N ALA A 220 20.11 -2.32 -16.03
CA ALA A 220 21.29 -1.65 -15.49
C ALA A 220 21.57 -0.39 -16.31
N LYS A 221 21.76 0.75 -15.65
CA LYS A 221 22.19 1.96 -16.31
C LYS A 221 23.70 1.91 -16.50
N CYS A 222 24.14 2.19 -17.73
CA CYS A 222 25.56 2.25 -18.04
C CYS A 222 26.20 3.47 -17.37
N ARG A 223 27.18 3.25 -16.49
CA ARG A 223 27.88 4.32 -15.76
C ARG A 223 28.80 5.17 -16.63
N THR A 224 29.24 4.63 -17.79
CA THR A 224 30.27 5.23 -18.67
C THR A 224 29.74 5.61 -20.01
N CYS A 225 28.48 5.32 -20.33
CA CYS A 225 27.89 5.68 -21.60
C CYS A 225 27.40 7.13 -21.54
N ASN A 226 28.27 8.06 -21.98
CA ASN A 226 27.89 9.44 -22.25
C ASN A 226 27.07 9.43 -23.57
N LYS A 227 25.80 9.05 -23.50
CA LYS A 227 24.84 9.31 -24.58
C LYS A 227 24.03 10.51 -24.16
N GLU A 228 24.47 11.65 -24.62
CA GLU A 228 23.60 12.77 -24.91
C GLU A 228 22.73 12.34 -26.10
N ASP A 229 21.48 12.08 -25.90
CA ASP A 229 20.42 12.09 -26.91
C ASP A 229 19.40 13.15 -26.50
#